data_73eb1183f5e7bffa75b4fd5cc3c25bca
#
_entry.id   73eb1183f5e7bffa75b4fd5cc3c25bca
#
_cell.length_a   1.000
_cell.length_b   1.000
_cell.length_c   1.000
_cell.angle_alpha   90.00
_cell.angle_beta   90.00
_cell.angle_gamma   90.00
#
_symmetry.space_group_name_H-M   'P 1'
#
loop_
_entity.id
_entity.type
_entity.pdbx_description
1 polymer ?
#
loop_
_entity_poly.entity_id
_entity_poly.type
_entity_poly.pdbx_seq_one_letter_code
_entity_poly.pdbx_strand_id
1 'polypeptide(L)'
;MLGVNYRPELADLPDQKGWRINPVADYGPLNTFARGKLDLGKVRRHWQEILRLIATVYTSKVSASDVVRALHRGGNPTAPGEAIATLGRICKTLHLLQFIDSEAYRRGIKGMRNLQEGRHALAEKIFHGRRRELFQRYREGMEDQLGALGIVLNCVVLWNTVYIDAALNRLRAQGYPVRDEDATRLSPFIRKHVNVHGKYSFTAVEPAGPGKGATATRQLRDPDAGDHEDDFDEDDSW
;
A
#
# COMPACT_ATOMS: atom_id res chain seq x y z
N MET A 1 -11.77 -11.56 -12.28
CA MET A 1 -10.98 -11.43 -11.05
C MET A 1 -10.53 -9.99 -10.93
N LEU A 2 -10.56 -9.40 -9.74
CA LEU A 2 -10.21 -7.99 -9.50
C LEU A 2 -8.72 -7.67 -9.70
N GLY A 3 -7.89 -8.62 -10.16
CA GLY A 3 -6.46 -8.43 -10.42
C GLY A 3 -5.60 -8.17 -9.17
N VAL A 4 -6.18 -8.21 -7.97
CA VAL A 4 -5.49 -7.92 -6.72
C VAL A 4 -5.14 -9.22 -6.00
N ASN A 5 -3.85 -9.44 -5.75
CA ASN A 5 -3.38 -10.52 -4.89
C ASN A 5 -3.23 -10.02 -3.46
N TYR A 6 -4.17 -10.39 -2.59
CA TYR A 6 -4.10 -10.09 -1.18
C TYR A 6 -3.16 -11.07 -0.49
N ARG A 7 -2.03 -10.57 0.01
CA ARG A 7 -0.98 -11.35 0.69
C ARG A 7 -0.60 -10.66 2.01
N PRO A 8 -1.41 -10.83 3.06
CA PRO A 8 -1.14 -10.17 4.34
C PRO A 8 0.12 -10.73 4.99
N GLU A 9 0.85 -9.89 5.71
CA GLU A 9 1.86 -10.37 6.63
C GLU A 9 1.19 -11.13 7.78
N LEU A 10 1.84 -12.17 8.24
CA LEU A 10 1.33 -13.02 9.30
C LEU A 10 1.97 -12.62 10.63
N ALA A 11 1.14 -12.19 11.57
CA ALA A 11 1.53 -12.09 12.97
C ALA A 11 1.36 -13.46 13.66
N ASP A 12 2.09 -13.68 14.75
CA ASP A 12 1.93 -14.81 15.66
C ASP A 12 1.91 -16.17 14.93
N LEU A 13 2.95 -16.41 14.14
CA LEU A 13 3.09 -17.65 13.34
C LEU A 13 2.83 -18.92 14.13
N PRO A 14 3.27 -19.08 15.40
CA PRO A 14 3.00 -20.28 16.21
C PRO A 14 1.50 -20.52 16.43
N ASP A 15 0.69 -19.47 16.47
CA ASP A 15 -0.76 -19.56 16.71
C ASP A 15 -1.56 -19.78 15.43
N GLN A 16 -0.93 -19.66 14.27
CA GLN A 16 -1.60 -19.89 13.00
C GLN A 16 -1.96 -21.36 12.84
N LYS A 17 -3.10 -21.61 12.20
CA LYS A 17 -3.57 -22.95 11.88
C LYS A 17 -4.04 -23.04 10.43
N GLY A 18 -3.78 -24.19 9.83
CA GLY A 18 -4.37 -24.58 8.56
C GLY A 18 -5.65 -25.39 8.75
N TRP A 19 -6.38 -25.56 7.67
CA TRP A 19 -7.62 -26.33 7.63
C TRP A 19 -7.47 -27.47 6.63
N ARG A 20 -7.99 -28.65 7.02
CA ARG A 20 -7.98 -29.87 6.17
C ARG A 20 -9.36 -30.11 5.57
N ILE A 21 -9.37 -30.55 4.31
CA ILE A 21 -10.59 -30.96 3.59
C ILE A 21 -10.97 -32.39 4.00
N ASN A 22 -9.99 -33.29 3.99
CA ASN A 22 -10.19 -34.67 4.45
C ASN A 22 -9.77 -34.79 5.92
N PRO A 23 -10.73 -34.99 6.86
CA PRO A 23 -10.41 -35.03 8.29
C PRO A 23 -9.64 -36.28 8.73
N VAL A 24 -9.69 -37.35 7.91
CA VAL A 24 -9.04 -38.65 8.22
C VAL A 24 -7.69 -38.85 7.52
N ALA A 25 -7.34 -37.97 6.57
CA ALA A 25 -6.05 -38.05 5.90
C ALA A 25 -4.91 -37.71 6.86
N ASP A 26 -3.84 -38.47 6.75
CA ASP A 26 -2.57 -38.18 7.44
C ASP A 26 -1.72 -37.24 6.58
N TYR A 27 -1.40 -36.10 7.13
CA TYR A 27 -0.56 -35.06 6.52
C TYR A 27 0.87 -35.08 7.10
N GLY A 28 1.24 -36.12 7.83
CA GLY A 28 2.56 -36.24 8.46
C GLY A 28 2.87 -35.07 9.41
N PRO A 29 4.04 -34.44 9.31
CA PRO A 29 4.42 -33.33 10.18
C PRO A 29 3.44 -32.15 10.17
N LEU A 30 2.65 -31.99 9.10
CA LEU A 30 1.66 -30.92 9.00
C LEU A 30 0.37 -31.17 9.78
N ASN A 31 0.21 -32.33 10.42
CA ASN A 31 -0.97 -32.61 11.25
C ASN A 31 -1.11 -31.64 12.42
N THR A 32 0.00 -31.20 13.00
CA THR A 32 0.02 -30.23 14.10
C THR A 32 -0.41 -28.83 13.65
N PHE A 33 -0.16 -28.48 12.39
CA PHE A 33 -0.57 -27.24 11.75
C PHE A 33 -2.02 -27.32 11.23
N ALA A 34 -2.40 -28.39 10.53
CA ALA A 34 -3.70 -28.57 9.89
C ALA A 34 -4.79 -29.03 10.90
N ARG A 35 -5.01 -28.24 11.96
CA ARG A 35 -5.93 -28.56 13.06
C ARG A 35 -7.40 -28.28 12.75
N GLY A 36 -7.67 -27.37 11.81
CA GLY A 36 -9.02 -27.00 11.42
C GLY A 36 -9.65 -28.01 10.47
N LYS A 37 -10.99 -28.11 10.48
CA LYS A 37 -11.75 -28.94 9.53
C LYS A 37 -12.60 -28.03 8.65
N LEU A 38 -12.77 -28.38 7.37
CA LEU A 38 -13.58 -27.67 6.39
C LEU A 38 -14.80 -28.53 6.03
N ASP A 39 -15.97 -27.90 6.01
CA ASP A 39 -17.18 -28.49 5.46
C ASP A 39 -17.45 -27.93 4.06
N LEU A 40 -16.96 -28.63 3.05
CA LEU A 40 -17.21 -28.25 1.65
C LEU A 40 -18.69 -28.38 1.25
N GLY A 41 -19.49 -29.12 2.00
CA GLY A 41 -20.94 -29.21 1.78
C GLY A 41 -21.60 -27.86 1.93
N LYS A 42 -21.15 -27.01 2.87
CA LYS A 42 -21.62 -25.62 3.01
C LYS A 42 -21.35 -24.81 1.75
N VAL A 43 -20.14 -24.90 1.21
CA VAL A 43 -19.76 -24.17 -0.01
C VAL A 43 -20.60 -24.62 -1.21
N ARG A 44 -20.76 -25.94 -1.39
CA ARG A 44 -21.54 -26.50 -2.50
C ARG A 44 -23.01 -26.07 -2.47
N ARG A 45 -23.64 -26.08 -1.29
CA ARG A 45 -25.04 -25.66 -1.13
C ARG A 45 -25.27 -24.20 -1.50
N HIS A 46 -24.33 -23.31 -1.18
CA HIS A 46 -24.47 -21.88 -1.42
C HIS A 46 -23.67 -21.38 -2.64
N TRP A 47 -23.16 -22.29 -3.49
CA TRP A 47 -22.28 -21.93 -4.59
C TRP A 47 -22.88 -20.91 -5.54
N GLN A 48 -24.12 -21.11 -5.95
CA GLN A 48 -24.81 -20.19 -6.86
C GLN A 48 -24.99 -18.79 -6.24
N GLU A 49 -25.27 -18.73 -4.96
CA GLU A 49 -25.43 -17.49 -4.24
C GLU A 49 -24.10 -16.75 -4.09
N ILE A 50 -23.02 -17.47 -3.80
CA ILE A 50 -21.66 -16.93 -3.76
C ILE A 50 -21.30 -16.32 -5.12
N LEU A 51 -21.55 -17.00 -6.22
CA LEU A 51 -21.28 -16.49 -7.56
C LEU A 51 -22.07 -15.23 -7.87
N ARG A 52 -23.35 -15.16 -7.49
CA ARG A 52 -24.19 -13.96 -7.65
C ARG A 52 -23.62 -12.78 -6.86
N LEU A 53 -23.25 -12.99 -5.60
CA LEU A 53 -22.65 -11.95 -4.76
C LEU A 53 -21.33 -11.43 -5.35
N ILE A 54 -20.46 -12.32 -5.82
CA ILE A 54 -19.21 -11.93 -6.48
C ILE A 54 -19.49 -11.13 -7.75
N ALA A 55 -20.47 -11.56 -8.56
CA ALA A 55 -20.85 -10.87 -9.78
C ALA A 55 -21.40 -9.46 -9.51
N THR A 56 -22.19 -9.26 -8.46
CA THR A 56 -22.72 -7.93 -8.09
C THR A 56 -21.61 -6.97 -7.68
N VAL A 57 -20.61 -7.44 -6.93
CA VAL A 57 -19.42 -6.64 -6.57
C VAL A 57 -18.57 -6.37 -7.81
N TYR A 58 -18.33 -7.39 -8.64
CA TYR A 58 -17.52 -7.26 -9.86
C TYR A 58 -18.11 -6.26 -10.85
N THR A 59 -19.43 -6.22 -10.96
CA THR A 59 -20.15 -5.27 -11.84
C THR A 59 -20.38 -3.90 -11.16
N SER A 60 -19.80 -3.67 -9.98
CA SER A 60 -19.92 -2.42 -9.21
C SER A 60 -21.37 -2.01 -8.89
N LYS A 61 -22.32 -2.96 -8.90
CA LYS A 61 -23.73 -2.72 -8.55
C LYS A 61 -23.93 -2.57 -7.04
N VAL A 62 -23.08 -3.20 -6.26
CA VAL A 62 -23.09 -3.15 -4.79
C VAL A 62 -21.66 -3.03 -4.30
N SER A 63 -21.43 -2.25 -3.25
CA SER A 63 -20.10 -2.15 -2.65
C SER A 63 -19.73 -3.44 -1.90
N ALA A 64 -18.44 -3.77 -1.87
CA ALA A 64 -17.95 -4.92 -1.11
C ALA A 64 -18.28 -4.81 0.39
N SER A 65 -18.28 -3.58 0.94
CA SER A 65 -18.64 -3.31 2.34
C SER A 65 -20.11 -3.65 2.65
N ASP A 66 -21.01 -3.32 1.71
CA ASP A 66 -22.45 -3.63 1.89
C ASP A 66 -22.70 -5.14 1.83
N VAL A 67 -21.97 -5.85 0.92
CA VAL A 67 -22.06 -7.31 0.87
C VAL A 67 -21.55 -7.93 2.17
N VAL A 68 -20.40 -7.50 2.69
CA VAL A 68 -19.86 -8.00 3.97
C VAL A 68 -20.86 -7.73 5.11
N ARG A 69 -21.47 -6.54 5.13
CA ARG A 69 -22.49 -6.19 6.14
C ARG A 69 -23.73 -7.05 6.01
N ALA A 70 -24.23 -7.31 4.81
CA ALA A 70 -25.38 -8.17 4.55
C ALA A 70 -25.14 -9.65 4.91
N LEU A 71 -23.89 -10.12 4.81
CA LEU A 71 -23.48 -11.48 5.17
C LEU A 71 -23.42 -11.71 6.70
N HIS A 72 -23.56 -10.65 7.51
CA HIS A 72 -23.60 -10.74 8.97
C HIS A 72 -24.95 -10.23 9.48
N ARG A 73 -25.58 -10.97 10.36
CA ARG A 73 -26.84 -10.58 11.01
C ARG A 73 -26.66 -10.67 12.52
N GLY A 74 -26.77 -9.52 13.21
CA GLY A 74 -26.56 -9.47 14.66
C GLY A 74 -25.18 -9.95 15.14
N GLY A 75 -24.13 -9.69 14.34
CA GLY A 75 -22.75 -10.13 14.66
C GLY A 75 -22.42 -11.56 14.24
N ASN A 76 -23.39 -12.35 13.80
CA ASN A 76 -23.18 -13.72 13.36
C ASN A 76 -23.24 -13.81 11.82
N PRO A 77 -22.40 -14.65 11.19
CA PRO A 77 -22.46 -14.86 9.76
C PRO A 77 -23.76 -15.57 9.36
N THR A 78 -24.34 -15.14 8.24
CA THR A 78 -25.45 -15.87 7.59
C THR A 78 -24.94 -17.17 6.99
N ALA A 79 -25.83 -18.09 6.58
CA ALA A 79 -25.41 -19.35 5.95
C ALA A 79 -24.52 -19.15 4.69
N PRO A 80 -24.83 -18.21 3.77
CA PRO A 80 -23.90 -17.84 2.69
C PRO A 80 -22.60 -17.20 3.20
N GLY A 81 -22.68 -16.39 4.24
CA GLY A 81 -21.50 -15.80 4.90
C GLY A 81 -20.55 -16.85 5.43
N GLU A 82 -21.06 -17.88 6.10
CA GLU A 82 -20.26 -19.02 6.60
C GLU A 82 -19.65 -19.84 5.44
N ALA A 83 -20.37 -19.98 4.33
CA ALA A 83 -19.85 -20.65 3.13
C ALA A 83 -18.69 -19.86 2.52
N ILE A 84 -18.79 -18.54 2.42
CA ILE A 84 -17.70 -17.65 1.97
C ILE A 84 -16.53 -17.69 2.94
N ALA A 85 -16.77 -17.67 4.27
CA ALA A 85 -15.74 -17.82 5.28
C ALA A 85 -15.01 -19.16 5.15
N THR A 86 -15.72 -20.23 4.77
CA THR A 86 -15.11 -21.55 4.52
C THR A 86 -14.15 -21.50 3.31
N LEU A 87 -14.51 -20.83 2.22
CA LEU A 87 -13.60 -20.56 1.10
C LEU A 87 -12.40 -19.73 1.55
N GLY A 88 -12.63 -18.70 2.36
CA GLY A 88 -11.56 -17.86 2.91
C GLY A 88 -10.55 -18.69 3.74
N ARG A 89 -11.01 -19.68 4.49
CA ARG A 89 -10.14 -20.61 5.25
C ARG A 89 -9.26 -21.46 4.32
N ILE A 90 -9.75 -21.85 3.14
CA ILE A 90 -8.96 -22.53 2.12
C ILE A 90 -7.84 -21.60 1.60
N CYS A 91 -8.23 -20.39 1.17
CA CYS A 91 -7.27 -19.39 0.70
C CYS A 91 -6.22 -19.06 1.77
N LYS A 92 -6.63 -18.91 3.04
CA LYS A 92 -5.71 -18.70 4.16
C LYS A 92 -4.76 -19.88 4.33
N THR A 93 -5.22 -21.12 4.22
CA THR A 93 -4.36 -22.30 4.33
C THR A 93 -3.32 -22.33 3.22
N LEU A 94 -3.72 -22.06 1.98
CA LEU A 94 -2.79 -22.00 0.85
C LEU A 94 -1.75 -20.89 1.03
N HIS A 95 -2.18 -19.73 1.51
CA HIS A 95 -1.27 -18.62 1.83
C HIS A 95 -0.26 -19.00 2.91
N LEU A 96 -0.70 -19.68 4.00
CA LEU A 96 0.16 -20.13 5.07
C LEU A 96 1.18 -21.19 4.59
N LEU A 97 0.74 -22.15 3.78
CA LEU A 97 1.64 -23.15 3.19
C LEU A 97 2.69 -22.49 2.30
N GLN A 98 2.28 -21.57 1.44
CA GLN A 98 3.19 -20.86 0.57
C GLN A 98 4.15 -19.95 1.36
N PHE A 99 3.68 -19.35 2.46
CA PHE A 99 4.51 -18.55 3.36
C PHE A 99 5.56 -19.39 4.07
N ILE A 100 5.22 -20.63 4.48
CA ILE A 100 6.16 -21.56 5.12
C ILE A 100 7.20 -22.05 4.11
N ASP A 101 6.76 -22.46 2.93
CA ASP A 101 7.58 -23.12 1.91
C ASP A 101 8.53 -22.15 1.18
N SER A 102 8.06 -20.95 0.80
CA SER A 102 8.78 -20.07 -0.11
C SER A 102 9.38 -18.84 0.57
N GLU A 103 10.71 -18.79 0.61
CA GLU A 103 11.44 -17.59 1.08
C GLU A 103 11.20 -16.37 0.15
N ALA A 104 11.17 -16.59 -1.16
CA ALA A 104 10.90 -15.52 -2.13
C ALA A 104 9.52 -14.91 -1.90
N TYR A 105 8.52 -15.72 -1.54
CA TYR A 105 7.18 -15.27 -1.20
C TYR A 105 7.19 -14.38 0.06
N ARG A 106 7.89 -14.82 1.11
CA ARG A 106 8.07 -14.03 2.35
C ARG A 106 8.78 -12.70 2.09
N ARG A 107 9.85 -12.72 1.28
CA ARG A 107 10.59 -11.50 0.89
C ARG A 107 9.69 -10.52 0.13
N GLY A 108 8.86 -11.02 -0.78
CA GLY A 108 7.91 -10.18 -1.52
C GLY A 108 6.90 -9.50 -0.60
N ILE A 109 6.34 -10.23 0.39
CA ILE A 109 5.41 -9.66 1.38
C ILE A 109 6.12 -8.59 2.22
N LYS A 110 7.34 -8.88 2.71
CA LYS A 110 8.14 -7.92 3.49
C LYS A 110 8.48 -6.67 2.68
N GLY A 111 8.80 -6.82 1.39
CA GLY A 111 9.04 -5.71 0.48
C GLY A 111 7.82 -4.79 0.36
N MET A 112 6.64 -5.36 0.15
CA MET A 112 5.38 -4.61 0.08
C MET A 112 5.05 -3.92 1.40
N ARG A 113 5.29 -4.56 2.54
CA ARG A 113 5.14 -3.93 3.85
C ARG A 113 6.06 -2.71 3.99
N ASN A 114 7.33 -2.85 3.64
CA ASN A 114 8.28 -1.76 3.74
C ASN A 114 7.88 -0.56 2.86
N LEU A 115 7.32 -0.81 1.68
CA LEU A 115 6.76 0.24 0.82
C LEU A 115 5.57 0.93 1.51
N GLN A 116 4.67 0.17 2.11
CA GLN A 116 3.52 0.70 2.84
C GLN A 116 3.96 1.53 4.06
N GLU A 117 4.95 1.06 4.82
CA GLU A 117 5.53 1.79 5.95
C GLU A 117 6.21 3.09 5.50
N GLY A 118 6.96 3.05 4.39
CA GLY A 118 7.56 4.24 3.79
C GLY A 118 6.51 5.27 3.38
N ARG A 119 5.43 4.81 2.72
CA ARG A 119 4.31 5.65 2.32
C ARG A 119 3.59 6.24 3.55
N HIS A 120 3.36 5.44 4.58
CA HIS A 120 2.76 5.89 5.83
C HIS A 120 3.59 6.98 6.51
N ALA A 121 4.89 6.77 6.63
CA ALA A 121 5.80 7.74 7.22
C ALA A 121 5.88 9.07 6.43
N LEU A 122 5.75 9.02 5.10
CA LEU A 122 5.61 10.22 4.28
C LEU A 122 4.26 10.89 4.51
N ALA A 123 3.17 10.11 4.61
CA ALA A 123 1.84 10.63 4.93
C ALA A 123 1.82 11.37 6.26
N GLU A 124 2.44 10.80 7.31
CA GLU A 124 2.57 11.45 8.61
C GLU A 124 3.35 12.79 8.54
N LYS A 125 4.33 12.89 7.66
CA LYS A 125 5.09 14.13 7.46
C LYS A 125 4.23 15.20 6.79
N ILE A 126 3.42 14.85 5.81
CA ILE A 126 2.55 15.77 5.07
C ILE A 126 1.34 16.13 5.93
N PHE A 127 0.72 15.15 6.55
CA PHE A 127 -0.42 15.33 7.43
C PHE A 127 0.05 15.59 8.88
N HIS A 128 0.71 16.73 9.06
CA HIS A 128 1.35 17.11 10.33
C HIS A 128 0.38 17.68 11.38
N GLY A 129 -0.91 17.70 11.09
CA GLY A 129 -1.94 18.22 11.98
C GLY A 129 -1.95 17.52 13.35
N ARG A 130 -2.93 17.87 14.18
CA ARG A 130 -3.08 17.42 15.56
C ARG A 130 -2.91 15.90 15.68
N ARG A 131 -1.82 15.44 16.30
CA ARG A 131 -1.41 14.03 16.47
C ARG A 131 -1.25 13.22 15.19
N ARG A 132 -1.21 13.85 14.02
CA ARG A 132 -1.12 13.18 12.71
C ARG A 132 -2.30 12.23 12.44
N GLU A 133 -3.44 12.49 13.04
CA GLU A 133 -4.66 11.70 12.90
C GLU A 133 -5.67 12.43 12.02
N LEU A 134 -6.40 11.69 11.21
CA LEU A 134 -7.63 12.18 10.57
C LEU A 134 -8.69 12.29 11.66
N PHE A 135 -8.98 13.49 12.12
CA PHE A 135 -9.62 13.79 13.39
C PHE A 135 -11.12 13.58 13.46
N GLN A 136 -11.74 13.10 12.40
CA GLN A 136 -13.19 12.96 12.39
C GLN A 136 -13.56 11.47 12.38
N ARG A 137 -14.25 11.02 13.42
CA ARG A 137 -14.92 9.72 13.39
C ARG A 137 -15.88 9.72 12.22
N TYR A 138 -15.61 8.90 11.22
CA TYR A 138 -16.45 8.56 10.09
C TYR A 138 -17.52 9.63 9.77
N ARG A 139 -17.07 10.78 9.29
CA ARG A 139 -17.95 11.83 8.79
C ARG A 139 -17.88 11.83 7.28
N GLU A 140 -18.99 12.16 6.65
CA GLU A 140 -19.07 12.48 5.24
C GLU A 140 -17.96 13.45 4.85
N GLY A 141 -17.18 13.12 3.82
CA GLY A 141 -16.02 13.90 3.38
C GLY A 141 -14.64 13.43 3.89
N MET A 142 -14.57 12.42 4.76
CA MET A 142 -13.26 11.84 5.14
C MET A 142 -12.56 11.16 3.96
N GLU A 143 -13.32 10.56 3.08
CA GLU A 143 -12.81 9.95 1.85
C GLU A 143 -12.09 10.97 0.98
N ASP A 144 -12.60 12.19 0.91
CA ASP A 144 -12.00 13.28 0.14
C ASP A 144 -10.64 13.69 0.72
N GLN A 145 -10.51 13.75 2.05
CA GLN A 145 -9.25 14.04 2.72
C GLN A 145 -8.21 12.94 2.45
N LEU A 146 -8.63 11.68 2.51
CA LEU A 146 -7.76 10.54 2.19
C LEU A 146 -7.35 10.56 0.72
N GLY A 147 -8.28 10.89 -0.17
CA GLY A 147 -8.04 11.05 -1.59
C GLY A 147 -7.03 12.17 -1.88
N ALA A 148 -7.25 13.35 -1.30
CA ALA A 148 -6.36 14.50 -1.42
C ALA A 148 -4.95 14.19 -0.89
N LEU A 149 -4.85 13.59 0.31
CA LEU A 149 -3.56 13.14 0.86
C LEU A 149 -2.88 12.14 -0.08
N GLY A 150 -3.64 11.22 -0.67
CA GLY A 150 -3.13 10.24 -1.64
C GLY A 150 -2.53 10.91 -2.88
N ILE A 151 -3.17 11.95 -3.40
CA ILE A 151 -2.67 12.72 -4.55
C ILE A 151 -1.36 13.43 -4.17
N VAL A 152 -1.32 14.15 -3.05
CA VAL A 152 -0.12 14.85 -2.59
C VAL A 152 1.04 13.88 -2.37
N LEU A 153 0.79 12.72 -1.76
CA LEU A 153 1.78 11.66 -1.61
C LEU A 153 2.35 11.20 -2.95
N ASN A 154 1.47 10.97 -3.92
CA ASN A 154 1.89 10.53 -5.25
C ASN A 154 2.72 11.61 -5.96
N CYS A 155 2.38 12.90 -5.82
CA CYS A 155 3.17 14.00 -6.35
C CYS A 155 4.58 14.03 -5.73
N VAL A 156 4.70 13.89 -4.41
CA VAL A 156 6.01 13.88 -3.73
C VAL A 156 6.83 12.66 -4.13
N VAL A 157 6.22 11.48 -4.23
CA VAL A 157 6.90 10.25 -4.66
C VAL A 157 7.39 10.38 -6.11
N LEU A 158 6.55 10.92 -7.01
CA LEU A 158 6.94 11.16 -8.40
C LEU A 158 8.10 12.17 -8.48
N TRP A 159 8.01 13.27 -7.75
CA TRP A 159 9.07 14.26 -7.67
C TRP A 159 10.39 13.64 -7.18
N ASN A 160 10.35 12.90 -6.07
CA ASN A 160 11.53 12.21 -5.54
C ASN A 160 12.12 11.24 -6.56
N THR A 161 11.29 10.46 -7.26
CA THR A 161 11.74 9.49 -8.27
C THR A 161 12.48 10.19 -9.39
N VAL A 162 11.92 11.27 -9.94
CA VAL A 162 12.55 12.04 -11.02
C VAL A 162 13.86 12.66 -10.58
N TYR A 163 13.93 13.22 -9.37
CA TYR A 163 15.17 13.85 -8.88
C TYR A 163 16.25 12.84 -8.48
N ILE A 164 15.86 11.67 -7.95
CA ILE A 164 16.81 10.57 -7.69
C ILE A 164 17.44 10.11 -9.02
N ASP A 165 16.64 9.92 -10.06
CA ASP A 165 17.15 9.54 -11.38
C ASP A 165 18.09 10.60 -11.95
N ALA A 166 17.72 11.88 -11.89
CA ALA A 166 18.56 12.98 -12.32
C ALA A 166 19.89 13.04 -11.53
N ALA A 167 19.86 12.83 -10.21
CA ALA A 167 21.03 12.80 -9.37
C ALA A 167 21.98 11.63 -9.71
N LEU A 168 21.42 10.43 -9.93
CA LEU A 168 22.20 9.26 -10.35
C LEU A 168 22.88 9.47 -11.69
N ASN A 169 22.17 10.07 -12.66
CA ASN A 169 22.71 10.37 -13.97
C ASN A 169 23.84 11.42 -13.89
N ARG A 170 23.70 12.43 -13.02
CA ARG A 170 24.76 13.42 -12.76
C ARG A 170 25.99 12.75 -12.13
N LEU A 171 25.82 11.89 -11.13
CA LEU A 171 26.93 11.16 -10.50
C LEU A 171 27.68 10.28 -11.51
N ARG A 172 26.95 9.57 -12.37
CA ARG A 172 27.52 8.78 -13.45
C ARG A 172 28.35 9.64 -14.42
N ALA A 173 27.83 10.81 -14.81
CA ALA A 173 28.51 11.76 -15.68
C ALA A 173 29.78 12.32 -15.02
N GLN A 174 29.83 12.41 -13.70
CA GLN A 174 31.01 12.83 -12.93
C GLN A 174 32.00 11.67 -12.68
N GLY A 175 31.74 10.47 -13.20
CA GLY A 175 32.63 9.31 -13.06
C GLY A 175 32.48 8.54 -11.75
N TYR A 176 31.42 8.81 -10.94
CA TYR A 176 31.13 8.00 -9.76
C TYR A 176 30.65 6.61 -10.15
N PRO A 177 31.11 5.55 -9.47
CA PRO A 177 30.70 4.17 -9.74
C PRO A 177 29.30 3.89 -9.20
N VAL A 178 28.27 4.33 -9.90
CA VAL A 178 26.86 4.07 -9.55
C VAL A 178 26.46 2.72 -10.14
N ARG A 179 26.30 1.70 -9.29
CA ARG A 179 25.83 0.39 -9.70
C ARG A 179 24.30 0.38 -9.76
N ASP A 180 23.74 -0.29 -10.76
CA ASP A 180 22.27 -0.40 -10.93
C ASP A 180 21.61 -1.13 -9.77
N GLU A 181 22.31 -2.11 -9.18
CA GLU A 181 21.84 -2.83 -7.99
C GLU A 181 21.64 -1.92 -6.78
N ASP A 182 22.50 -0.93 -6.60
CA ASP A 182 22.38 0.04 -5.50
C ASP A 182 21.28 1.08 -5.82
N ALA A 183 21.16 1.49 -7.08
CA ALA A 183 20.11 2.39 -7.54
C ALA A 183 18.71 1.82 -7.26
N THR A 184 18.51 0.51 -7.46
CA THR A 184 17.21 -0.16 -7.18
C THR A 184 16.84 -0.20 -5.69
N ARG A 185 17.80 0.04 -4.79
CA ARG A 185 17.58 0.09 -3.34
C ARG A 185 17.18 1.46 -2.83
N LEU A 186 17.29 2.50 -3.65
CA LEU A 186 16.89 3.83 -3.26
C LEU A 186 15.36 3.92 -3.16
N SER A 187 14.89 4.51 -2.08
CA SER A 187 13.46 4.65 -1.83
C SER A 187 12.98 6.05 -2.21
N PRO A 188 11.90 6.18 -2.98
CA PRO A 188 11.30 7.48 -3.29
C PRO A 188 10.49 8.05 -2.10
N PHE A 189 10.46 7.38 -0.96
CA PHE A 189 9.77 7.83 0.25
C PHE A 189 10.63 8.70 1.17
N ILE A 190 11.74 9.22 0.68
CA ILE A 190 12.54 10.19 1.43
C ILE A 190 11.69 11.43 1.72
N ARG A 191 11.81 11.97 2.95
CA ARG A 191 10.91 13.02 3.44
C ARG A 191 11.58 14.14 4.24
N LYS A 192 12.90 14.03 4.49
CA LYS A 192 13.62 15.02 5.30
C LYS A 192 13.64 16.41 4.66
N HIS A 193 13.67 16.46 3.33
CA HIS A 193 13.65 17.68 2.52
C HIS A 193 12.24 18.28 2.35
N VAL A 194 11.18 17.59 2.74
CA VAL A 194 9.81 18.10 2.62
C VAL A 194 9.54 19.06 3.77
N ASN A 195 9.47 20.36 3.47
CA ASN A 195 9.05 21.38 4.40
C ASN A 195 7.56 21.70 4.21
N VAL A 196 6.73 21.24 5.14
CA VAL A 196 5.26 21.45 5.08
C VAL A 196 4.83 22.85 5.52
N HIS A 197 5.73 23.61 6.13
CA HIS A 197 5.50 25.00 6.53
C HIS A 197 6.12 25.99 5.53
N GLY A 198 6.66 25.47 4.42
CA GLY A 198 7.27 26.29 3.39
C GLY A 198 6.28 27.12 2.61
N LYS A 199 6.81 27.98 1.75
CA LYS A 199 6.03 28.82 0.84
C LYS A 199 5.43 27.96 -0.29
N TYR A 200 4.14 28.07 -0.52
CA TYR A 200 3.45 27.36 -1.60
C TYR A 200 3.26 28.28 -2.80
N SER A 201 3.59 27.80 -4.00
CA SER A 201 3.31 28.47 -5.27
C SER A 201 2.48 27.57 -6.15
N PHE A 202 1.38 28.10 -6.70
CA PHE A 202 0.50 27.43 -7.65
C PHE A 202 0.73 27.91 -9.09
N THR A 203 1.73 28.75 -9.31
CA THR A 203 2.12 29.17 -10.65
C THR A 203 2.81 28.02 -11.37
N ALA A 204 2.36 27.73 -12.59
CA ALA A 204 3.05 26.77 -13.44
C ALA A 204 4.50 27.25 -13.66
N VAL A 205 5.46 26.36 -13.43
CA VAL A 205 6.85 26.65 -13.83
C VAL A 205 6.86 26.63 -15.35
N GLU A 206 7.13 27.78 -15.98
CA GLU A 206 7.27 27.84 -17.42
C GLU A 206 8.37 26.88 -17.88
N PRO A 207 8.13 26.04 -18.90
CA PRO A 207 9.16 25.19 -19.44
C PRO A 207 10.30 26.05 -19.99
N ALA A 208 11.50 25.80 -19.55
CA ALA A 208 12.69 26.55 -19.97
C ALA A 208 12.95 26.35 -21.48
N GLY A 209 12.46 27.25 -22.32
CA GLY A 209 12.81 27.46 -23.73
C GLY A 209 12.22 26.46 -24.74
N PRO A 210 12.12 26.86 -26.00
CA PRO A 210 11.62 25.99 -27.09
C PRO A 210 12.60 24.85 -27.34
N GLY A 211 12.12 23.62 -27.17
CA GLY A 211 12.85 22.36 -27.44
C GLY A 211 13.08 21.42 -26.26
N LYS A 212 12.76 21.81 -25.04
CA LYS A 212 12.77 20.90 -23.88
C LYS A 212 11.34 20.45 -23.61
N GLY A 213 11.09 19.17 -23.82
CA GLY A 213 9.79 18.55 -23.59
C GLY A 213 9.21 18.84 -22.21
N ALA A 214 7.92 18.58 -22.03
CA ALA A 214 7.04 18.93 -20.89
C ALA A 214 7.48 18.42 -19.48
N THR A 215 8.71 18.04 -19.29
CA THR A 215 9.36 17.65 -18.03
C THR A 215 10.54 18.57 -17.72
N ALA A 216 10.30 19.89 -17.67
CA ALA A 216 11.31 20.79 -17.12
C ALA A 216 11.40 20.56 -15.61
N THR A 217 12.20 19.55 -15.23
CA THR A 217 12.64 19.39 -13.85
C THR A 217 13.49 20.60 -13.47
N ARG A 218 13.18 21.21 -12.33
CA ARG A 218 14.03 22.25 -11.75
C ARG A 218 15.47 21.69 -11.68
N GLN A 219 16.44 22.51 -12.09
CA GLN A 219 17.84 22.09 -12.07
C GLN A 219 18.24 21.64 -10.65
N LEU A 220 18.97 20.53 -10.55
CA LEU A 220 19.52 20.09 -9.28
C LEU A 220 20.39 21.21 -8.69
N ARG A 221 20.17 21.52 -7.42
CA ARG A 221 21.01 22.48 -6.69
C ARG A 221 22.47 21.99 -6.72
N ASP A 222 23.38 22.88 -6.95
CA ASP A 222 24.80 22.60 -6.84
C ASP A 222 25.15 22.49 -5.35
N PRO A 223 25.65 21.34 -4.86
CA PRO A 223 26.00 21.17 -3.45
C PRO A 223 27.16 22.09 -3.03
N ASP A 224 27.97 22.53 -3.99
CA ASP A 224 29.12 23.42 -3.77
C ASP A 224 28.76 24.91 -3.97
N ALA A 225 27.57 25.20 -4.51
CA ALA A 225 27.04 26.55 -4.49
C ALA A 225 26.64 26.86 -3.04
N GLY A 226 27.42 27.70 -2.37
CA GLY A 226 27.15 28.11 -0.98
C GLY A 226 25.68 28.46 -0.80
N ASP A 227 25.13 28.18 0.39
CA ASP A 227 23.78 28.58 0.76
C ASP A 227 23.67 30.09 0.53
N HIS A 228 23.08 30.49 -0.59
CA HIS A 228 22.50 31.80 -0.65
C HIS A 228 21.40 31.77 0.40
N GLU A 229 21.63 32.45 1.53
CA GLU A 229 20.59 32.85 2.45
C GLU A 229 19.51 33.47 1.59
N ASP A 230 18.43 32.72 1.29
CA ASP A 230 17.22 33.31 0.76
C ASP A 230 16.82 34.32 1.84
N ASP A 231 16.94 35.61 1.53
CA ASP A 231 16.48 36.73 2.34
C ASP A 231 15.08 36.39 2.86
N PHE A 232 15.03 35.93 4.09
CA PHE A 232 13.79 35.92 4.86
C PHE A 232 13.58 37.42 5.19
N ASP A 233 12.82 38.10 4.34
CA ASP A 233 12.23 39.35 4.71
C ASP A 233 11.47 39.12 6.02
N GLU A 234 12.08 39.57 7.12
CA GLU A 234 11.44 39.75 8.42
C GLU A 234 10.43 40.89 8.32
N ASP A 235 9.32 40.63 7.63
CA ASP A 235 8.18 41.55 7.66
C ASP A 235 6.91 40.69 7.67
N ASP A 236 6.62 40.09 8.84
CA ASP A 236 5.25 39.71 9.17
C ASP A 236 5.03 39.77 10.68
N SER A 237 4.82 40.98 11.16
CA SER A 237 4.07 41.22 12.40
C SER A 237 2.60 40.84 12.17
N TRP A 238 2.17 39.69 12.69
CA TRP A 238 0.78 39.38 13.06
C TRP A 238 0.70 38.67 14.40
#